data_2886a042003235f8d79c9728ec7ee621
#
_entry.id   2886a042003235f8d79c9728ec7ee621
#
_cell.length_a   1.000
_cell.length_b   1.000
_cell.length_c   1.000
_cell.angle_alpha   90.00
_cell.angle_beta   90.00
_cell.angle_gamma   90.00
#
_symmetry.space_group_name_H-M   'P 1'
#
loop_
_entity.id
_entity.type
_entity.pdbx_description
1 polymer ?
#
loop_
_entity_poly.entity_id
_entity_poly.type
_entity_poly.pdbx_seq_one_letter_code
_entity_poly.pdbx_strand_id
1 'polypeptide(L)'
;MIGVSRVNTNQTEAGPIRPVNLRTDLAPLADLIELVFADSMDSSGRAALREMRYLSKMGPGLRVLSRVNDLATGISMGYVWIEDDKLIGNVSVYPASWPTAMGKAHIIANVGTHPDYQNRGIARRLMQASMDMIAEKGSDCALLQVDISNDPARHLYRKLGFAEERAFTTWRRSSFVRNTPPTDKSIYMRRRRRSEWRMEMNLAERTRPQARGGVGWLRPIHPATFRRSFWGKVGDWLSLRGT
;
A
#
# COMPACT_ATOMS: atom_id res chain seq x y z
N MET A 1 -1.38 11.35 3.71
CA MET A 1 -0.07 12.03 3.59
C MET A 1 0.95 11.02 3.10
N ILE A 2 1.86 11.40 2.21
CA ILE A 2 2.94 10.53 1.70
C ILE A 2 4.24 11.06 2.28
N GLY A 3 5.01 10.19 2.93
CA GLY A 3 6.34 10.51 3.44
C GLY A 3 7.40 9.81 2.59
N VAL A 4 8.51 10.49 2.32
CA VAL A 4 9.68 9.99 1.61
C VAL A 4 10.91 10.13 2.50
N SER A 5 11.69 9.06 2.65
CA SER A 5 12.98 9.09 3.35
C SER A 5 14.08 8.52 2.46
N ARG A 6 15.25 9.17 2.47
CA ARG A 6 16.47 8.61 1.91
C ARG A 6 17.12 7.69 2.95
N VAL A 7 17.54 6.53 2.51
CA VAL A 7 18.00 5.45 3.40
C VAL A 7 19.46 5.71 3.82
N ASN A 8 19.69 5.69 5.14
CA ASN A 8 21.03 5.79 5.71
C ASN A 8 21.35 4.49 6.46
N THR A 9 22.46 3.84 6.15
CA THR A 9 22.83 2.52 6.70
C THR A 9 23.49 2.66 8.08
N ASN A 10 22.76 2.22 9.14
CA ASN A 10 23.36 1.90 10.43
C ASN A 10 22.90 0.52 10.88
N GLN A 11 23.85 -0.37 11.18
CA GLN A 11 23.58 -1.75 11.63
C GLN A 11 22.90 -1.78 12.99
N THR A 12 21.88 -2.59 13.14
CA THR A 12 21.08 -2.74 14.37
C THR A 12 21.19 -4.16 14.91
N GLU A 13 21.46 -4.29 16.23
CA GLU A 13 21.48 -5.56 16.95
C GLU A 13 20.15 -6.33 16.83
N ALA A 14 20.26 -7.64 16.61
CA ALA A 14 19.14 -8.54 16.40
C ALA A 14 18.32 -8.73 17.69
N GLY A 15 17.19 -8.05 17.77
CA GLY A 15 16.11 -8.34 18.73
C GLY A 15 15.17 -9.43 18.18
N PRO A 16 13.98 -9.63 18.76
CA PRO A 16 12.99 -10.62 18.33
C PRO A 16 12.34 -10.27 16.95
N ILE A 17 13.09 -9.59 16.08
CA ILE A 17 12.71 -9.23 14.73
C ILE A 17 13.19 -10.30 13.77
N ARG A 18 12.31 -10.77 12.91
CA ARG A 18 12.64 -11.66 11.80
C ARG A 18 11.83 -11.35 10.56
N PRO A 19 12.30 -11.77 9.38
CA PRO A 19 11.48 -11.73 8.17
C PRO A 19 10.17 -12.51 8.35
N VAL A 20 9.13 -12.07 7.64
CA VAL A 20 7.85 -12.76 7.60
C VAL A 20 8.01 -14.16 7.00
N ASN A 21 7.44 -15.16 7.64
CA ASN A 21 7.30 -16.51 7.11
C ASN A 21 5.85 -16.72 6.62
N LEU A 22 5.62 -16.72 5.34
CA LEU A 22 4.27 -16.87 4.76
C LEU A 22 3.55 -18.18 5.15
N ARG A 23 4.27 -19.19 5.66
CA ARG A 23 3.65 -20.45 6.07
C ARG A 23 3.04 -20.40 7.45
N THR A 24 3.62 -19.62 8.34
CA THR A 24 3.23 -19.60 9.76
C THR A 24 2.59 -18.28 10.17
N ASP A 25 2.93 -17.19 9.48
CA ASP A 25 2.60 -15.85 9.98
C ASP A 25 1.34 -15.25 9.37
N LEU A 26 0.81 -15.77 8.24
CA LEU A 26 -0.31 -15.13 7.55
C LEU A 26 -1.56 -14.97 8.42
N ALA A 27 -1.93 -15.97 9.20
CA ALA A 27 -3.10 -15.87 10.08
C ALA A 27 -2.86 -14.91 11.24
N PRO A 28 -1.79 -15.06 12.08
CA PRO A 28 -1.54 -14.12 13.16
C PRO A 28 -1.26 -12.69 12.67
N LEU A 29 -0.69 -12.55 11.47
CA LEU A 29 -0.50 -11.24 10.85
C LEU A 29 -1.83 -10.59 10.47
N ALA A 30 -2.76 -11.35 9.88
CA ALA A 30 -4.10 -10.86 9.57
C ALA A 30 -4.85 -10.42 10.84
N ASP A 31 -4.70 -11.17 11.94
CA ASP A 31 -5.32 -10.84 13.22
C ASP A 31 -4.72 -9.57 13.83
N LEU A 32 -3.39 -9.41 13.79
CA LEU A 32 -2.75 -8.17 14.24
C LEU A 32 -3.17 -6.96 13.40
N ILE A 33 -3.19 -7.08 12.05
CA ILE A 33 -3.61 -5.99 11.16
C ILE A 33 -5.06 -5.61 11.43
N GLU A 34 -5.97 -6.58 11.61
CA GLU A 34 -7.36 -6.31 11.94
C GLU A 34 -7.49 -5.56 13.26
N LEU A 35 -6.77 -6.00 14.30
CA LEU A 35 -6.77 -5.36 15.61
C LEU A 35 -6.26 -3.90 15.55
N VAL A 36 -5.14 -3.67 14.86
CA VAL A 36 -4.49 -2.35 14.85
C VAL A 36 -5.19 -1.35 13.94
N PHE A 37 -5.83 -1.81 12.85
CA PHE A 37 -6.43 -0.96 11.83
C PHE A 37 -7.95 -1.06 11.73
N ALA A 38 -8.63 -1.64 12.74
CA ALA A 38 -10.07 -1.89 12.73
C ALA A 38 -10.89 -0.67 12.28
N ASP A 39 -10.62 0.50 12.87
CA ASP A 39 -11.40 1.73 12.65
C ASP A 39 -11.13 2.38 11.29
N SER A 40 -9.96 2.18 10.71
CA SER A 40 -9.55 2.79 9.44
C SER A 40 -9.72 1.85 8.23
N MET A 41 -10.03 0.58 8.47
CA MET A 41 -10.06 -0.45 7.44
C MET A 41 -11.33 -0.38 6.59
N ASP A 42 -11.15 -0.26 5.29
CA ASP A 42 -12.23 -0.31 4.31
C ASP A 42 -12.60 -1.74 3.88
N SER A 43 -13.56 -1.86 2.97
CA SER A 43 -13.98 -3.17 2.41
C SER A 43 -12.85 -3.91 1.69
N SER A 44 -11.94 -3.18 1.07
CA SER A 44 -10.76 -3.72 0.35
C SER A 44 -9.75 -4.32 1.34
N GLY A 45 -9.46 -3.61 2.43
CA GLY A 45 -8.61 -4.12 3.51
C GLY A 45 -9.19 -5.38 4.15
N ARG A 46 -10.49 -5.38 4.46
CA ARG A 46 -11.17 -6.58 4.98
C ARG A 46 -11.15 -7.76 3.99
N ALA A 47 -11.24 -7.51 2.69
CA ALA A 47 -11.09 -8.55 1.68
C ALA A 47 -9.67 -9.14 1.68
N ALA A 48 -8.64 -8.30 1.76
CA ALA A 48 -7.25 -8.73 1.84
C ALA A 48 -6.99 -9.59 3.10
N LEU A 49 -7.55 -9.24 4.26
CA LEU A 49 -7.42 -10.07 5.46
C LEU A 49 -8.09 -11.43 5.32
N ARG A 50 -9.28 -11.49 4.68
CA ARG A 50 -9.92 -12.78 4.37
C ARG A 50 -9.06 -13.64 3.46
N GLU A 51 -8.45 -13.03 2.45
CA GLU A 51 -7.53 -13.71 1.55
C GLU A 51 -6.29 -14.24 2.29
N MET A 52 -5.68 -13.44 3.16
CA MET A 52 -4.55 -13.88 4.00
C MET A 52 -4.92 -15.09 4.86
N ARG A 53 -6.07 -15.07 5.53
CA ARG A 53 -6.57 -16.20 6.32
C ARG A 53 -6.90 -17.43 5.47
N TYR A 54 -7.40 -17.24 4.25
CA TYR A 54 -7.62 -18.33 3.32
C TYR A 54 -6.31 -18.96 2.87
N LEU A 55 -5.34 -18.13 2.48
CA LEU A 55 -4.01 -18.58 2.06
C LEU A 55 -3.25 -19.30 3.18
N SER A 56 -3.43 -18.89 4.44
CA SER A 56 -2.82 -19.58 5.58
C SER A 56 -3.23 -21.04 5.73
N LYS A 57 -4.40 -21.42 5.19
CA LYS A 57 -4.94 -22.78 5.23
C LYS A 57 -4.47 -23.66 4.06
N MET A 58 -3.86 -23.07 3.03
CA MET A 58 -3.52 -23.79 1.79
C MET A 58 -2.22 -24.61 1.86
N GLY A 59 -1.47 -24.54 2.96
CA GLY A 59 -0.27 -25.37 3.16
C GLY A 59 0.77 -25.25 2.04
N PRO A 60 1.32 -26.38 1.51
CA PRO A 60 2.39 -26.38 0.50
C PRO A 60 2.05 -25.73 -0.84
N GLY A 61 0.75 -25.62 -1.18
CA GLY A 61 0.27 -24.97 -2.42
C GLY A 61 0.56 -23.47 -2.47
N LEU A 62 0.83 -22.86 -1.32
CA LEU A 62 1.14 -21.42 -1.19
C LEU A 62 2.38 -21.00 -2.00
N ARG A 63 3.35 -21.90 -2.20
CA ARG A 63 4.59 -21.60 -2.97
C ARG A 63 4.32 -21.25 -4.43
N VAL A 64 3.29 -21.82 -5.01
CA VAL A 64 2.93 -21.56 -6.42
C VAL A 64 2.17 -20.24 -6.52
N LEU A 65 1.27 -19.99 -5.58
CA LEU A 65 0.47 -18.75 -5.54
C LEU A 65 1.31 -17.51 -5.15
N SER A 66 2.27 -17.65 -4.23
CA SER A 66 3.11 -16.53 -3.78
C SER A 66 3.98 -15.91 -4.87
N ARG A 67 4.24 -16.66 -5.96
CA ARG A 67 4.99 -16.14 -7.12
C ARG A 67 4.13 -15.29 -8.06
N VAL A 68 2.82 -15.36 -7.92
CA VAL A 68 1.86 -14.73 -8.86
C VAL A 68 1.04 -13.63 -8.18
N ASN A 69 1.05 -13.55 -6.84
CA ASN A 69 0.23 -12.60 -6.09
C ASN A 69 1.09 -11.47 -5.50
N ASP A 70 0.81 -10.23 -5.91
CA ASP A 70 1.49 -9.01 -5.41
C ASP A 70 1.35 -8.85 -3.89
N LEU A 71 0.24 -9.28 -3.30
CA LEU A 71 0.02 -9.25 -1.85
C LEU A 71 1.02 -10.13 -1.12
N ALA A 72 1.20 -11.38 -1.57
CA ALA A 72 2.14 -12.32 -0.97
C ALA A 72 3.59 -11.83 -1.12
N THR A 73 3.93 -11.24 -2.27
CA THR A 73 5.26 -10.67 -2.52
C THR A 73 5.57 -9.53 -1.56
N GLY A 74 4.63 -8.61 -1.35
CA GLY A 74 4.84 -7.48 -0.45
C GLY A 74 4.90 -7.89 1.03
N ILE A 75 4.07 -8.83 1.45
CA ILE A 75 4.10 -9.37 2.81
C ILE A 75 5.41 -10.12 3.06
N SER A 76 5.89 -10.92 2.10
CA SER A 76 7.11 -11.73 2.25
C SER A 76 8.40 -10.91 2.41
N MET A 77 8.39 -9.66 1.99
CA MET A 77 9.53 -8.74 2.19
C MET A 77 9.46 -7.98 3.51
N GLY A 78 8.40 -8.18 4.30
CA GLY A 78 8.23 -7.50 5.57
C GLY A 78 8.94 -8.18 6.73
N TYR A 79 8.82 -7.55 7.89
CA TYR A 79 9.33 -8.03 9.15
C TYR A 79 8.23 -8.15 10.20
N VAL A 80 8.40 -9.09 11.10
CA VAL A 80 7.54 -9.27 12.28
C VAL A 80 8.37 -9.22 13.55
N TRP A 81 7.70 -8.82 14.64
CA TRP A 81 8.22 -8.94 15.99
C TRP A 81 7.49 -10.06 16.71
N ILE A 82 8.26 -11.01 17.21
CA ILE A 82 7.74 -12.15 17.98
C ILE A 82 8.19 -12.00 19.42
N GLU A 83 7.28 -12.13 20.37
CA GLU A 83 7.54 -12.16 21.81
C GLU A 83 6.59 -13.19 22.43
N ASP A 84 7.11 -14.10 23.23
CA ASP A 84 6.36 -15.21 23.85
C ASP A 84 5.52 -16.00 22.84
N ASP A 85 6.12 -16.36 21.70
CA ASP A 85 5.48 -17.03 20.56
C ASP A 85 4.30 -16.27 19.92
N LYS A 86 4.10 -15.01 20.29
CA LYS A 86 3.06 -14.15 19.73
C LYS A 86 3.63 -13.15 18.73
N LEU A 87 2.93 -12.96 17.63
CA LEU A 87 3.22 -11.91 16.67
C LEU A 87 2.60 -10.61 17.17
N ILE A 88 3.43 -9.69 17.68
CA ILE A 88 3.00 -8.45 18.33
C ILE A 88 3.35 -7.19 17.54
N GLY A 89 4.13 -7.31 16.48
CA GLY A 89 4.48 -6.19 15.60
C GLY A 89 4.69 -6.63 14.18
N ASN A 90 4.38 -5.74 13.24
CA ASN A 90 4.52 -5.97 11.81
C ASN A 90 4.91 -4.73 11.04
N VAL A 91 5.61 -4.93 9.94
CA VAL A 91 5.81 -4.01 8.83
C VAL A 91 5.80 -4.80 7.52
N SER A 92 5.09 -4.32 6.51
CA SER A 92 5.09 -4.89 5.15
C SER A 92 5.85 -3.96 4.22
N VAL A 93 6.58 -4.53 3.26
CA VAL A 93 7.34 -3.76 2.26
C VAL A 93 6.97 -4.24 0.85
N TYR A 94 6.67 -3.31 -0.04
CA TYR A 94 6.28 -3.58 -1.42
C TYR A 94 7.18 -2.83 -2.39
N PRO A 95 7.55 -3.40 -3.54
CA PRO A 95 8.16 -2.62 -4.60
C PRO A 95 7.16 -1.57 -5.10
N ALA A 96 7.61 -0.33 -5.26
CA ALA A 96 6.76 0.72 -5.77
C ALA A 96 6.69 0.69 -7.30
N SER A 97 5.47 0.74 -7.85
CA SER A 97 5.23 1.04 -9.27
C SER A 97 5.31 2.56 -9.50
N TRP A 98 6.48 3.08 -9.37
CA TRP A 98 6.80 4.49 -9.31
C TRP A 98 7.45 4.93 -10.65
N PRO A 99 7.28 6.18 -11.10
CA PRO A 99 7.94 6.63 -12.33
C PRO A 99 9.46 6.48 -12.25
N THR A 100 10.08 5.83 -13.21
CA THR A 100 11.52 5.53 -13.24
C THR A 100 12.41 6.78 -13.12
N ALA A 101 11.90 7.95 -13.58
CA ALA A 101 12.60 9.23 -13.44
C ALA A 101 12.82 9.67 -11.98
N MET A 102 12.10 9.06 -11.03
CA MET A 102 12.21 9.35 -9.60
C MET A 102 13.06 8.32 -8.85
N GLY A 103 13.71 7.41 -9.57
CA GLY A 103 14.56 6.36 -9.00
C GLY A 103 13.79 5.09 -8.61
N LYS A 104 14.47 4.15 -7.97
CA LYS A 104 13.89 2.91 -7.46
C LYS A 104 13.35 3.13 -6.04
N ALA A 105 12.12 2.70 -5.79
CA ALA A 105 11.49 2.92 -4.50
C ALA A 105 10.77 1.68 -3.97
N HIS A 106 10.59 1.62 -2.65
CA HIS A 106 9.72 0.67 -1.98
C HIS A 106 8.67 1.39 -1.15
N ILE A 107 7.51 0.76 -0.99
CA ILE A 107 6.42 1.23 -0.14
C ILE A 107 6.47 0.46 1.17
N ILE A 108 6.48 1.18 2.28
CA ILE A 108 6.30 0.62 3.61
C ILE A 108 4.82 0.77 3.98
N ALA A 109 4.20 -0.33 4.40
CA ALA A 109 2.79 -0.38 4.76
C ALA A 109 2.56 -1.27 5.99
N ASN A 110 1.34 -1.23 6.53
CA ASN A 110 0.90 -2.06 7.65
C ASN A 110 1.86 -2.01 8.85
N VAL A 111 2.40 -0.83 9.15
CA VAL A 111 3.24 -0.63 10.35
C VAL A 111 2.34 -0.69 11.57
N GLY A 112 2.37 -1.79 12.28
CA GLY A 112 1.49 -2.04 13.41
C GLY A 112 2.23 -2.63 14.60
N THR A 113 1.78 -2.26 15.80
CA THR A 113 2.20 -2.88 17.07
C THR A 113 0.95 -3.13 17.90
N HIS A 114 0.85 -4.33 18.44
CA HIS A 114 -0.26 -4.72 19.32
C HIS A 114 -0.44 -3.68 20.44
N PRO A 115 -1.68 -3.26 20.76
CA PRO A 115 -1.94 -2.19 21.73
C PRO A 115 -1.20 -2.34 23.04
N ASP A 116 -1.18 -3.54 23.63
CA ASP A 116 -0.54 -3.82 24.92
C ASP A 116 0.99 -3.73 24.89
N TYR A 117 1.59 -3.66 23.69
CA TYR A 117 3.04 -3.64 23.50
C TYR A 117 3.54 -2.33 22.88
N GLN A 118 2.66 -1.33 22.76
CA GLN A 118 3.03 0.00 22.25
C GLN A 118 4.01 0.71 23.20
N ASN A 119 4.62 1.79 22.70
CA ASN A 119 5.59 2.63 23.44
C ASN A 119 6.88 1.92 23.88
N ARG A 120 7.14 0.69 23.40
CA ARG A 120 8.36 -0.11 23.68
C ARG A 120 9.40 -0.03 22.57
N GLY A 121 9.22 0.88 21.60
CA GLY A 121 10.14 1.07 20.46
C GLY A 121 10.05 0.02 19.36
N ILE A 122 9.08 -0.91 19.42
CA ILE A 122 8.89 -2.01 18.45
C ILE A 122 8.74 -1.49 17.03
N ALA A 123 7.79 -0.57 16.79
CA ALA A 123 7.57 0.02 15.47
C ALA A 123 8.84 0.69 14.92
N ARG A 124 9.60 1.39 15.76
CA ARG A 124 10.87 2.03 15.34
C ARG A 124 11.89 1.01 14.86
N ARG A 125 12.07 -0.10 15.59
CA ARG A 125 13.02 -1.16 15.20
C ARG A 125 12.59 -1.89 13.94
N LEU A 126 11.29 -2.20 13.80
CA LEU A 126 10.74 -2.79 12.58
C LEU A 126 10.92 -1.90 11.36
N MET A 127 10.67 -0.60 11.51
CA MET A 127 10.90 0.39 10.47
C MET A 127 12.38 0.47 10.08
N GLN A 128 13.30 0.47 11.06
CA GLN A 128 14.73 0.51 10.79
C GLN A 128 15.17 -0.73 9.99
N ALA A 129 14.80 -1.94 10.43
CA ALA A 129 15.09 -3.17 9.69
C ALA A 129 14.56 -3.16 8.25
N SER A 130 13.37 -2.56 8.06
CA SER A 130 12.78 -2.41 6.72
C SER A 130 13.56 -1.42 5.86
N MET A 131 14.01 -0.31 6.42
CA MET A 131 14.80 0.70 5.71
C MET A 131 16.18 0.15 5.33
N ASP A 132 16.83 -0.61 6.21
CA ASP A 132 18.10 -1.26 5.94
C ASP A 132 17.96 -2.26 4.79
N MET A 133 16.94 -3.11 4.81
CA MET A 133 16.64 -4.03 3.71
C MET A 133 16.33 -3.31 2.39
N ILE A 134 15.61 -2.19 2.42
CA ILE A 134 15.32 -1.38 1.24
C ILE A 134 16.62 -0.79 0.65
N ALA A 135 17.56 -0.37 1.51
CA ALA A 135 18.89 0.09 1.10
C ALA A 135 19.71 -1.03 0.45
N GLU A 136 19.77 -2.20 1.08
CA GLU A 136 20.47 -3.38 0.56
C GLU A 136 19.94 -3.80 -0.83
N LYS A 137 18.63 -3.59 -1.08
CA LYS A 137 18.03 -3.80 -2.40
C LYS A 137 18.39 -2.72 -3.43
N GLY A 138 19.20 -1.75 -3.07
CA GLY A 138 19.63 -0.65 -3.94
C GLY A 138 18.47 0.26 -4.34
N SER A 139 17.58 0.56 -3.41
CA SER A 139 16.51 1.55 -3.63
C SER A 139 16.92 2.92 -3.16
N ASP A 140 16.53 3.93 -3.92
CA ASP A 140 16.88 5.33 -3.66
C ASP A 140 16.03 5.93 -2.53
N CYS A 141 14.80 5.41 -2.36
CA CYS A 141 13.88 5.90 -1.33
C CYS A 141 12.85 4.87 -0.85
N ALA A 142 12.34 5.12 0.35
CA ALA A 142 11.18 4.46 0.93
C ALA A 142 9.99 5.43 0.97
N LEU A 143 8.80 4.92 0.70
CA LEU A 143 7.55 5.66 0.67
C LEU A 143 6.58 5.06 1.69
N LEU A 144 5.81 5.89 2.35
CA LEU A 144 4.70 5.43 3.17
C LEU A 144 3.53 6.41 3.11
N GLN A 145 2.36 5.91 3.48
CA GLN A 145 1.17 6.71 3.68
C GLN A 145 0.73 6.63 5.14
N VAL A 146 0.35 7.76 5.70
CA VAL A 146 -0.15 7.85 7.07
C VAL A 146 -1.36 8.78 7.14
N ASP A 147 -2.31 8.46 8.01
CA ASP A 147 -3.43 9.37 8.28
C ASP A 147 -2.92 10.65 8.91
N ILE A 148 -3.48 11.78 8.51
CA ILE A 148 -3.09 13.11 9.02
C ILE A 148 -3.37 13.24 10.52
N SER A 149 -4.35 12.52 11.03
CA SER A 149 -4.71 12.48 12.45
C SER A 149 -3.85 11.54 13.29
N ASN A 150 -3.00 10.70 12.67
CA ASN A 150 -2.13 9.77 13.39
C ASN A 150 -0.80 10.43 13.79
N ASP A 151 -0.87 11.33 14.78
CA ASP A 151 0.29 12.09 15.26
C ASP A 151 1.44 11.21 15.79
N PRO A 152 1.20 10.12 16.54
CA PRO A 152 2.27 9.23 16.99
C PRO A 152 3.07 8.63 15.84
N ALA A 153 2.40 8.13 14.80
CA ALA A 153 3.07 7.56 13.63
C ALA A 153 3.83 8.65 12.83
N ARG A 154 3.21 9.82 12.63
CA ARG A 154 3.87 10.95 11.95
C ARG A 154 5.13 11.40 12.67
N HIS A 155 5.09 11.46 14.01
CA HIS A 155 6.27 11.78 14.81
C HIS A 155 7.38 10.74 14.68
N LEU A 156 7.03 9.43 14.71
CA LEU A 156 7.96 8.35 14.46
C LEU A 156 8.64 8.49 13.08
N TYR A 157 7.84 8.69 12.03
CA TYR A 157 8.36 8.77 10.66
C TYR A 157 9.27 9.99 10.45
N ARG A 158 8.92 11.16 10.99
CA ARG A 158 9.82 12.32 10.96
C ARG A 158 11.16 12.05 11.64
N LYS A 159 11.15 11.37 12.81
CA LYS A 159 12.39 10.96 13.50
C LYS A 159 13.23 9.96 12.71
N LEU A 160 12.62 9.20 11.82
CA LEU A 160 13.30 8.27 10.89
C LEU A 160 13.70 8.94 9.58
N GLY A 161 13.56 10.27 9.45
CA GLY A 161 13.98 11.03 8.29
C GLY A 161 12.97 11.08 7.14
N PHE A 162 11.71 10.68 7.36
CA PHE A 162 10.67 10.85 6.35
C PHE A 162 10.20 12.32 6.28
N ALA A 163 10.20 12.87 5.08
CA ALA A 163 9.63 14.18 4.77
C ALA A 163 8.22 14.05 4.19
N GLU A 164 7.37 15.03 4.47
CA GLU A 164 6.01 15.09 3.93
C GLU A 164 6.06 15.60 2.49
N GLU A 165 5.72 14.74 1.53
CA GLU A 165 5.73 15.08 0.11
C GLU A 165 4.36 15.55 -0.40
N ARG A 166 3.29 14.94 0.11
CA ARG A 166 1.95 15.17 -0.42
C ARG A 166 0.87 14.84 0.61
N ALA A 167 -0.17 15.65 0.62
CA ALA A 167 -1.43 15.33 1.28
C ALA A 167 -2.53 15.15 0.22
N PHE A 168 -3.48 14.25 0.48
CA PHE A 168 -4.68 14.08 -0.34
C PHE A 168 -5.88 13.73 0.53
N THR A 169 -7.06 14.07 0.05
CA THR A 169 -8.32 13.76 0.71
C THR A 169 -9.11 12.79 -0.16
N THR A 170 -9.58 11.70 0.44
CA THR A 170 -10.48 10.75 -0.21
C THR A 170 -11.92 11.10 0.14
N TRP A 171 -12.71 11.45 -0.86
CA TRP A 171 -14.13 11.71 -0.71
C TRP A 171 -14.92 10.44 -1.02
N ARG A 172 -15.80 10.04 -0.12
CA ARG A 172 -16.72 8.91 -0.32
C ARG A 172 -18.16 9.42 -0.32
N ARG A 173 -18.94 9.00 -1.30
CA ARG A 173 -20.37 9.25 -1.37
C ARG A 173 -21.12 7.93 -1.34
N SER A 174 -22.10 7.82 -0.46
CA SER A 174 -23.00 6.67 -0.46
C SER A 174 -23.85 6.65 -1.74
N SER A 175 -24.05 5.48 -2.34
CA SER A 175 -24.93 5.29 -3.50
C SER A 175 -26.40 5.58 -3.20
N PHE A 176 -26.79 5.59 -1.92
CA PHE A 176 -28.15 5.92 -1.48
C PHE A 176 -28.42 7.42 -1.41
N VAL A 177 -27.40 8.27 -1.45
CA VAL A 177 -27.58 9.74 -1.48
C VAL A 177 -28.08 10.16 -2.85
N ARG A 178 -29.35 10.55 -2.92
CA ARG A 178 -30.04 10.96 -4.16
C ARG A 178 -29.85 12.43 -4.53
N ASN A 179 -29.38 13.27 -3.61
CA ASN A 179 -29.14 14.69 -3.89
C ASN A 179 -28.01 14.84 -4.90
N THR A 180 -28.38 15.13 -6.14
CA THR A 180 -27.43 15.54 -7.18
C THR A 180 -27.18 17.05 -7.02
N PRO A 181 -25.94 17.53 -7.03
CA PRO A 181 -25.68 18.96 -7.07
C PRO A 181 -26.31 19.55 -8.36
N PRO A 182 -26.69 20.81 -8.34
CA PRO A 182 -27.21 21.47 -9.54
C PRO A 182 -26.20 21.34 -10.67
N THR A 183 -26.67 20.86 -11.81
CA THR A 183 -25.82 20.71 -13.01
C THR A 183 -25.57 22.09 -13.61
N ASP A 184 -24.33 22.50 -13.72
CA ASP A 184 -23.96 23.68 -14.50
C ASP A 184 -24.25 23.41 -15.98
N LYS A 185 -25.23 24.14 -16.52
CA LYS A 185 -25.69 23.98 -17.90
C LYS A 185 -24.63 24.40 -18.94
N SER A 186 -23.60 25.12 -18.52
CA SER A 186 -22.46 25.47 -19.37
C SER A 186 -21.50 24.29 -19.61
N ILE A 187 -21.56 23.25 -18.76
CA ILE A 187 -20.70 22.09 -18.84
C ILE A 187 -21.40 20.98 -19.64
N TYR A 188 -20.89 20.71 -20.85
CA TYR A 188 -21.37 19.60 -21.63
C TYR A 188 -20.73 18.28 -21.18
N MET A 189 -21.55 17.37 -20.66
CA MET A 189 -21.12 16.04 -20.22
C MET A 189 -21.63 14.94 -21.16
N ARG A 190 -20.77 14.07 -21.59
CA ARG A 190 -21.10 12.87 -22.38
C ARG A 190 -20.27 11.67 -22.00
N ARG A 191 -20.69 10.51 -22.43
CA ARG A 191 -19.88 9.30 -22.26
C ARG A 191 -18.56 9.42 -23.04
N ARG A 192 -17.48 9.00 -22.40
CA ARG A 192 -16.15 8.91 -22.98
C ARG A 192 -16.13 8.00 -24.21
N ARG A 193 -15.47 8.42 -25.28
CA ARG A 193 -15.19 7.60 -26.47
C ARG A 193 -13.85 6.87 -26.30
N ARG A 194 -13.72 5.66 -26.85
CA ARG A 194 -12.49 4.87 -26.78
C ARG A 194 -11.29 5.55 -27.45
N SER A 195 -11.53 6.33 -28.49
CA SER A 195 -10.49 7.09 -29.21
C SER A 195 -9.88 8.22 -28.39
N GLU A 196 -10.52 8.66 -27.32
CA GLU A 196 -10.12 9.84 -26.54
C GLU A 196 -9.04 9.55 -25.48
N TRP A 197 -8.57 8.32 -25.37
CA TRP A 197 -7.56 7.95 -24.36
C TRP A 197 -6.27 8.79 -24.43
N ARG A 198 -5.88 9.26 -25.63
CA ARG A 198 -4.71 10.14 -25.78
C ARG A 198 -4.95 11.52 -25.18
N MET A 199 -6.17 12.06 -25.33
CA MET A 199 -6.54 13.35 -24.74
C MET A 199 -6.53 13.26 -23.22
N GLU A 200 -7.03 12.16 -22.66
CA GLU A 200 -7.02 11.90 -21.23
C GLU A 200 -5.58 11.74 -20.70
N MET A 201 -4.74 11.01 -21.41
CA MET A 201 -3.34 10.86 -21.07
C MET A 201 -2.62 12.21 -21.07
N ASN A 202 -2.82 13.03 -22.10
CA ASN A 202 -2.24 14.37 -22.18
C ASN A 202 -2.77 15.30 -21.06
N LEU A 203 -4.04 15.18 -20.69
CA LEU A 203 -4.59 15.90 -19.54
C LEU A 203 -3.92 15.45 -18.24
N ALA A 204 -3.77 14.13 -18.05
CA ALA A 204 -3.11 13.58 -16.89
C ALA A 204 -1.64 14.04 -16.78
N GLU A 205 -0.91 14.06 -17.90
CA GLU A 205 0.48 14.54 -17.95
C GLU A 205 0.60 16.02 -17.58
N ARG A 206 -0.35 16.84 -17.99
CA ARG A 206 -0.37 18.27 -17.64
C ARG A 206 -0.75 18.52 -16.19
N THR A 207 -1.72 17.76 -15.66
CA THR A 207 -2.24 17.96 -14.29
C THR A 207 -1.42 17.23 -13.23
N ARG A 208 -0.86 16.08 -13.60
CA ARG A 208 -0.10 15.19 -12.71
C ARG A 208 1.13 14.64 -13.44
N PRO A 209 2.13 15.46 -13.78
CA PRO A 209 3.31 15.01 -14.51
C PRO A 209 4.06 13.94 -13.73
N GLN A 210 4.78 13.06 -14.45
CA GLN A 210 5.55 11.97 -13.85
C GLN A 210 6.59 12.47 -12.83
N ALA A 211 7.19 13.64 -13.07
CA ALA A 211 8.10 14.29 -12.12
C ALA A 211 7.45 14.61 -10.76
N ARG A 212 6.11 14.64 -10.69
CA ARG A 212 5.32 14.80 -9.45
C ARG A 212 4.62 13.52 -9.02
N GLY A 213 5.08 12.35 -9.47
CA GLY A 213 4.56 11.05 -9.07
C GLY A 213 3.40 10.51 -9.91
N GLY A 214 3.08 11.11 -11.07
CA GLY A 214 2.08 10.59 -12.01
C GLY A 214 0.64 10.60 -11.50
N VAL A 215 -0.19 9.70 -12.04
CA VAL A 215 -1.63 9.61 -11.77
C VAL A 215 -1.92 8.83 -10.50
N GLY A 216 -2.91 9.29 -9.75
CA GLY A 216 -3.37 8.61 -8.54
C GLY A 216 -2.30 8.62 -7.45
N TRP A 217 -2.12 7.46 -6.81
CA TRP A 217 -1.13 7.26 -5.77
C TRP A 217 0.16 6.72 -6.37
N LEU A 218 1.07 7.61 -6.76
CA LEU A 218 2.42 7.25 -7.25
C LEU A 218 2.44 6.23 -8.39
N ARG A 219 1.47 6.32 -9.30
CA ARG A 219 1.43 5.46 -10.50
C ARG A 219 1.97 6.23 -11.71
N PRO A 220 2.85 5.61 -12.50
CA PRO A 220 3.30 6.23 -13.75
C PRO A 220 2.14 6.43 -14.71
N ILE A 221 2.21 7.48 -15.52
CA ILE A 221 1.28 7.70 -16.62
C ILE A 221 1.67 6.75 -17.74
N HIS A 222 0.84 5.73 -17.97
CA HIS A 222 1.08 4.72 -18.99
C HIS A 222 -0.15 4.59 -19.89
N PRO A 223 0.02 4.43 -21.22
CA PRO A 223 -1.11 4.28 -22.15
C PRO A 223 -2.12 3.20 -21.76
N ALA A 224 -1.66 2.10 -21.15
CA ALA A 224 -2.53 1.03 -20.69
C ALA A 224 -3.53 1.47 -19.60
N THR A 225 -3.22 2.51 -18.81
CA THR A 225 -4.12 3.08 -17.80
C THR A 225 -5.35 3.73 -18.46
N PHE A 226 -5.18 4.28 -19.66
CA PHE A 226 -6.23 5.00 -20.38
C PHE A 226 -6.87 4.18 -21.52
N ARG A 227 -6.18 3.18 -22.04
CA ARG A 227 -6.70 2.23 -23.03
C ARG A 227 -7.40 1.08 -22.31
N ARG A 228 -8.73 1.03 -22.40
CA ARG A 228 -9.45 -0.17 -21.97
C ARG A 228 -9.12 -1.33 -22.91
N SER A 229 -8.37 -2.32 -22.43
CA SER A 229 -8.12 -3.56 -23.14
C SER A 229 -9.41 -4.37 -23.27
N PHE A 230 -9.56 -5.12 -24.37
CA PHE A 230 -10.66 -6.08 -24.54
C PHE A 230 -10.62 -7.14 -23.41
N TRP A 231 -9.43 -7.63 -23.07
CA TRP A 231 -9.22 -8.62 -22.02
C TRP A 231 -9.50 -8.08 -20.60
N GLY A 232 -9.31 -6.79 -20.35
CA GLY A 232 -9.74 -6.17 -19.09
C GLY A 232 -11.25 -6.21 -18.90
N LYS A 233 -12.05 -6.09 -19.99
CA LYS A 233 -13.51 -6.24 -19.94
C LYS A 233 -13.95 -7.67 -19.63
N VAL A 234 -13.23 -8.66 -20.13
CA VAL A 234 -13.52 -10.07 -19.86
C VAL A 234 -13.21 -10.37 -18.39
N GLY A 235 -12.13 -9.83 -17.84
CA GLY A 235 -11.79 -9.91 -16.42
C GLY A 235 -12.85 -9.25 -15.52
N ASP A 236 -13.26 -8.02 -15.83
CA ASP A 236 -14.33 -7.30 -15.12
C ASP A 236 -15.67 -8.05 -15.18
N TRP A 237 -15.98 -8.66 -16.34
CA TRP A 237 -17.23 -9.45 -16.50
C TRP A 237 -17.20 -10.77 -15.73
N LEU A 238 -16.04 -11.42 -15.63
CA LEU A 238 -15.85 -12.62 -14.83
C LEU A 238 -15.87 -12.33 -13.33
N SER A 239 -15.32 -11.18 -12.90
CA SER A 239 -15.33 -10.77 -11.49
C SER A 239 -16.72 -10.34 -10.98
N LEU A 240 -17.58 -9.82 -11.87
CA LEU A 240 -18.97 -9.45 -11.54
C LEU A 240 -19.94 -10.65 -11.46
N ARG A 241 -19.54 -11.85 -11.89
CA ARG A 241 -20.34 -13.09 -11.77
C ARG A 241 -20.14 -13.85 -10.45
N GLY A 242 -19.27 -13.34 -9.58
CA GLY A 242 -18.95 -13.94 -8.27
C GLY A 242 -19.54 -13.21 -7.06
N THR A 243 -20.54 -12.33 -7.25
CA THR A 243 -21.29 -11.67 -6.16
C THR A 243 -22.75 -12.06 -6.20
#